data_4a9317752f6a39073b9c242a07120669
#
_entry.id   4a9317752f6a39073b9c242a07120669
#
_cell.length_a   1.000
_cell.length_b   1.000
_cell.length_c   1.000
_cell.angle_alpha   90.00
_cell.angle_beta   90.00
_cell.angle_gamma   90.00
#
_symmetry.space_group_name_H-M   'P 1'
#
loop_
_entity.id
_entity.type
_entity.pdbx_description
1 polymer ?
#
loop_
_entity_poly.entity_id
_entity_poly.type
_entity_poly.pdbx_seq_one_letter_code
_entity_poly.pdbx_strand_id
1 'polypeptide(L)'
;MKLSNLLLALTVLFVSCKKTDTPEFFVNEDPATFKEIGSIGIGGVGAAEISAYDPITQRLFVVNNSSTNKIDVIDIKNPAAPALVSSISLAAYAGAVNSLDVSNGKLAAAIEALNKQDNGKVVVFKTDDYSEVKVVTVGALPDMITYSDDGNYILTANEGEPSNDYTNDPAGTVSIIEVNNNYAVTTVDFAAFVAQEATLKAAGLRVFGIGNNFVKDMEPEYITISGDSKTAWVTLQENNGIAKIDIASKTVTNIFPLGFKDYNTNDNAIDVSDLDGTVGSFAKWPVKGIYMPDAISLFEYNGIPYLFTANEGDAREYAALTEAKRVKSLSLDLVAFPNAATLKLDAQMGRLNVTNTMGDTDSDGDFDV
;
A
#
# COMPACT_ATOMS: atom_id res chain seq x y z
N MET A 1 77.49 38.86 13.44
CA MET A 1 76.04 38.75 13.26
C MET A 1 75.71 37.41 12.63
N LYS A 2 75.15 36.46 13.42
CA LYS A 2 74.77 35.13 12.97
C LYS A 2 73.22 35.11 12.78
N LEU A 3 72.76 34.92 11.55
CA LEU A 3 71.37 34.69 11.28
C LEU A 3 71.03 33.19 11.61
N SER A 4 70.11 33.02 12.53
CA SER A 4 69.51 31.69 12.81
C SER A 4 68.30 31.48 11.89
N ASN A 5 68.37 30.47 11.05
CA ASN A 5 67.23 30.01 10.26
C ASN A 5 66.34 29.12 11.15
N LEU A 6 65.14 29.56 11.38
CA LEU A 6 64.08 28.79 12.06
C LEU A 6 63.33 27.98 11.01
N LEU A 7 63.54 26.64 10.98
CA LEU A 7 62.85 25.71 10.12
C LEU A 7 61.50 25.35 10.77
N LEU A 8 60.39 25.77 10.20
CA LEU A 8 59.03 25.42 10.64
C LEU A 8 58.63 24.11 9.96
N ALA A 9 58.64 23.03 10.72
CA ALA A 9 58.17 21.75 10.24
C ALA A 9 56.62 21.68 10.28
N LEU A 10 55.98 21.68 9.10
CA LEU A 10 54.57 21.53 8.96
C LEU A 10 54.23 20.01 8.98
N THR A 11 53.70 19.52 10.08
CA THR A 11 53.23 18.14 10.20
C THR A 11 51.83 18.03 9.60
N VAL A 12 51.71 17.46 8.41
CA VAL A 12 50.40 17.15 7.78
C VAL A 12 49.91 15.83 8.37
N LEU A 13 48.89 15.93 9.23
CA LEU A 13 48.16 14.77 9.73
C LEU A 13 47.22 14.25 8.60
N PHE A 14 47.63 13.14 7.96
CA PHE A 14 46.74 12.38 7.12
C PHE A 14 45.75 11.64 8.04
N VAL A 15 44.52 12.16 8.13
CA VAL A 15 43.38 11.40 8.63
C VAL A 15 42.99 10.42 7.54
N SER A 16 43.50 9.18 7.65
CA SER A 16 43.01 8.07 6.85
C SER A 16 41.59 7.74 7.32
N CYS A 17 40.57 8.20 6.57
CA CYS A 17 39.24 7.60 6.67
C CYS A 17 39.37 6.14 6.28
N LYS A 18 39.37 5.23 7.28
CA LYS A 18 39.07 3.83 6.99
C LYS A 18 37.65 3.76 6.47
N LYS A 19 37.50 3.53 5.17
CA LYS A 19 36.26 3.01 4.61
C LYS A 19 35.97 1.72 5.38
N THR A 20 34.94 1.70 6.20
CA THR A 20 34.41 0.45 6.71
C THR A 20 33.86 -0.27 5.49
N ASP A 21 34.58 -1.27 5.00
CA ASP A 21 34.03 -2.20 4.02
C ASP A 21 32.83 -2.88 4.69
N THR A 22 31.63 -2.39 4.41
CA THR A 22 30.43 -3.18 4.62
C THR A 22 30.59 -4.42 3.75
N PRO A 23 30.44 -5.64 4.29
CA PRO A 23 30.52 -6.83 3.47
C PRO A 23 29.49 -6.72 2.36
N GLU A 24 29.96 -6.71 1.11
CA GLU A 24 29.04 -6.86 -0.03
C GLU A 24 28.44 -8.26 0.10
N PHE A 25 27.15 -8.31 0.40
CA PHE A 25 26.37 -9.55 0.31
C PHE A 25 26.25 -9.88 -1.17
N PHE A 26 26.99 -10.87 -1.64
CA PHE A 26 26.75 -11.48 -2.95
C PHE A 26 25.45 -12.25 -2.86
N VAL A 27 24.39 -11.67 -3.42
CA VAL A 27 23.15 -12.40 -3.67
C VAL A 27 23.35 -13.18 -4.98
N ASN A 28 23.16 -14.50 -4.93
CA ASN A 28 23.12 -15.29 -6.16
C ASN A 28 21.75 -15.06 -6.83
N GLU A 29 21.75 -14.23 -7.87
CA GLU A 29 20.54 -13.84 -8.61
C GLU A 29 20.13 -14.87 -9.68
N ASP A 30 20.78 -16.05 -9.75
CA ASP A 30 20.37 -17.09 -10.67
C ASP A 30 19.00 -17.67 -10.27
N PRO A 31 17.94 -17.44 -11.06
CA PRO A 31 16.59 -17.92 -10.75
C PRO A 31 16.53 -19.45 -10.57
N ALA A 32 17.45 -20.20 -11.18
CA ALA A 32 17.54 -21.65 -11.06
C ALA A 32 17.93 -22.12 -9.64
N THR A 33 18.47 -21.23 -8.82
CA THR A 33 18.83 -21.51 -7.43
C THR A 33 17.70 -21.23 -6.44
N PHE A 34 16.66 -20.50 -6.86
CA PHE A 34 15.49 -20.21 -6.03
C PHE A 34 14.70 -21.49 -5.78
N LYS A 35 14.54 -21.85 -4.51
CA LYS A 35 13.76 -23.02 -4.09
C LYS A 35 13.22 -22.83 -2.68
N GLU A 36 12.10 -23.48 -2.39
CA GLU A 36 11.61 -23.64 -1.03
C GLU A 36 12.64 -24.41 -0.19
N ILE A 37 12.97 -23.87 0.99
CA ILE A 37 13.90 -24.53 1.94
C ILE A 37 13.19 -25.02 3.20
N GLY A 38 11.98 -24.52 3.49
CA GLY A 38 11.17 -24.94 4.61
C GLY A 38 9.79 -24.29 4.56
N SER A 39 8.82 -24.95 5.17
CA SER A 39 7.45 -24.45 5.29
C SER A 39 6.82 -24.87 6.62
N ILE A 40 5.81 -24.14 7.04
CA ILE A 40 5.00 -24.43 8.22
C ILE A 40 3.54 -24.04 7.98
N GLY A 41 2.60 -24.93 8.30
CA GLY A 41 1.17 -24.62 8.31
C GLY A 41 0.77 -24.01 9.66
N ILE A 42 0.12 -22.85 9.66
CA ILE A 42 -0.32 -22.14 10.88
C ILE A 42 -1.82 -21.94 10.98
N GLY A 43 -2.60 -22.39 10.00
CA GLY A 43 -4.05 -22.29 10.01
C GLY A 43 -4.70 -22.49 8.66
N GLY A 44 -5.97 -22.10 8.55
CA GLY A 44 -6.77 -22.14 7.32
C GLY A 44 -6.88 -20.78 6.65
N VAL A 45 -8.01 -20.52 6.02
CA VAL A 45 -8.34 -19.22 5.41
C VAL A 45 -8.25 -18.09 6.45
N GLY A 46 -7.63 -16.97 6.10
CA GLY A 46 -7.35 -15.84 7.00
C GLY A 46 -6.13 -16.02 7.91
N ALA A 47 -5.28 -17.04 7.67
CA ALA A 47 -3.98 -17.19 8.32
C ALA A 47 -2.84 -16.85 7.34
N ALA A 48 -1.71 -16.34 7.87
CA ALA A 48 -0.48 -16.07 7.14
C ALA A 48 -0.62 -15.00 6.03
N GLU A 49 -1.41 -13.97 6.25
CA GLU A 49 -1.64 -12.90 5.28
C GLU A 49 -0.47 -11.90 5.27
N ILE A 50 -0.11 -11.36 6.42
CA ILE A 50 1.01 -10.43 6.60
C ILE A 50 2.01 -10.98 7.59
N SER A 51 3.28 -10.70 7.36
CA SER A 51 4.36 -11.11 8.27
C SER A 51 5.43 -10.04 8.44
N ALA A 52 6.05 -10.01 9.63
CA ALA A 52 7.20 -9.16 9.95
C ALA A 52 8.33 -9.97 10.59
N TYR A 53 9.55 -9.73 10.14
CA TYR A 53 10.74 -10.43 10.65
C TYR A 53 11.53 -9.58 11.62
N ASP A 54 11.86 -10.15 12.78
CA ASP A 54 12.77 -9.56 13.73
C ASP A 54 14.16 -10.20 13.65
N PRO A 55 15.18 -9.49 13.15
CA PRO A 55 16.54 -10.01 13.04
C PRO A 55 17.22 -10.22 14.40
N ILE A 56 16.75 -9.54 15.46
CA ILE A 56 17.32 -9.66 16.81
C ILE A 56 16.98 -11.02 17.42
N THR A 57 15.71 -11.40 17.39
CA THR A 57 15.24 -12.67 17.93
C THR A 57 15.23 -13.81 16.91
N GLN A 58 15.41 -13.50 15.62
CA GLN A 58 15.27 -14.40 14.47
C GLN A 58 13.89 -15.09 14.46
N ARG A 59 12.83 -14.28 14.70
CA ARG A 59 11.44 -14.70 14.71
C ARG A 59 10.66 -14.00 13.60
N LEU A 60 9.74 -14.72 13.02
CA LEU A 60 8.73 -14.21 12.12
C LEU A 60 7.43 -14.06 12.90
N PHE A 61 6.86 -12.88 12.88
CA PHE A 61 5.52 -12.58 13.42
C PHE A 61 4.52 -12.61 12.28
N VAL A 62 3.44 -13.35 12.41
CA VAL A 62 2.51 -13.61 11.31
C VAL A 62 1.09 -13.35 11.77
N VAL A 63 0.36 -12.53 11.00
CA VAL A 63 -1.08 -12.30 11.19
C VAL A 63 -1.84 -13.63 11.07
N ASN A 64 -2.74 -13.89 12.00
CA ASN A 64 -3.62 -15.05 11.94
C ASN A 64 -5.03 -14.71 12.49
N ASN A 65 -5.94 -14.48 11.56
CA ASN A 65 -7.36 -14.20 11.83
C ASN A 65 -8.26 -15.42 11.55
N SER A 66 -7.69 -16.63 11.34
CA SER A 66 -8.44 -17.81 10.87
C SER A 66 -9.49 -18.34 11.84
N SER A 67 -9.32 -18.13 13.15
CA SER A 67 -10.27 -18.59 14.17
C SER A 67 -10.40 -17.61 15.35
N THR A 68 -9.30 -17.06 15.79
CA THR A 68 -9.20 -16.02 16.82
C THR A 68 -8.11 -15.06 16.39
N ASN A 69 -8.37 -13.76 16.54
CA ASN A 69 -7.40 -12.75 16.16
C ASN A 69 -6.13 -12.87 17.03
N LYS A 70 -5.02 -13.19 16.42
CA LYS A 70 -3.73 -13.38 17.08
C LYS A 70 -2.57 -13.10 16.12
N ILE A 71 -1.38 -12.99 16.70
CA ILE A 71 -0.12 -12.97 15.93
C ILE A 71 0.63 -14.23 16.29
N ASP A 72 0.85 -15.12 15.33
CA ASP A 72 1.68 -16.31 15.53
C ASP A 72 3.16 -15.95 15.47
N VAL A 73 3.95 -16.56 16.35
CA VAL A 73 5.38 -16.33 16.47
C VAL A 73 6.13 -17.58 16.05
N ILE A 74 6.88 -17.47 14.97
CA ILE A 74 7.61 -18.58 14.34
C ILE A 74 9.10 -18.37 14.51
N ASP A 75 9.78 -19.34 15.13
CA ASP A 75 11.24 -19.37 15.17
C ASP A 75 11.76 -19.82 13.80
N ILE A 76 12.61 -18.98 13.20
CA ILE A 76 13.25 -19.26 11.91
C ILE A 76 14.77 -19.19 11.98
N LYS A 77 15.37 -19.40 13.17
CA LYS A 77 16.84 -19.56 13.31
C LYS A 77 17.37 -20.65 12.39
N ASN A 78 16.61 -21.71 12.19
CA ASN A 78 16.83 -22.67 11.14
C ASN A 78 15.68 -22.56 10.12
N PRO A 79 15.83 -21.81 9.01
CA PRO A 79 14.75 -21.62 8.05
C PRO A 79 14.33 -22.90 7.32
N ALA A 80 15.14 -23.96 7.35
CA ALA A 80 14.75 -25.27 6.83
C ALA A 80 13.82 -26.07 7.78
N ALA A 81 13.62 -25.60 9.01
CA ALA A 81 12.73 -26.22 9.99
C ALA A 81 12.05 -25.12 10.84
N PRO A 82 11.18 -24.29 10.24
CA PRO A 82 10.46 -23.26 10.97
C PRO A 82 9.53 -23.87 12.02
N ALA A 83 9.40 -23.23 13.18
CA ALA A 83 8.61 -23.79 14.29
C ALA A 83 7.73 -22.72 14.95
N LEU A 84 6.43 -22.99 15.11
CA LEU A 84 5.55 -22.15 15.93
C LEU A 84 5.96 -22.28 17.41
N VAL A 85 6.41 -21.17 18.00
CA VAL A 85 6.90 -21.14 19.39
C VAL A 85 5.97 -20.42 20.34
N SER A 86 5.12 -19.54 19.85
CA SER A 86 4.15 -18.78 20.66
C SER A 86 3.04 -18.20 19.80
N SER A 87 2.04 -17.60 20.45
CA SER A 87 1.04 -16.72 19.81
C SER A 87 0.71 -15.58 20.75
N ILE A 88 0.60 -14.36 20.23
CA ILE A 88 0.16 -13.18 20.96
C ILE A 88 -1.33 -13.05 20.74
N SER A 89 -2.12 -13.19 21.81
CA SER A 89 -3.58 -13.02 21.73
C SER A 89 -3.95 -11.56 21.59
N LEU A 90 -4.82 -11.25 20.65
CA LEU A 90 -5.35 -9.90 20.42
C LEU A 90 -6.78 -9.72 20.93
N ALA A 91 -7.33 -10.67 21.68
CA ALA A 91 -8.70 -10.64 22.19
C ALA A 91 -9.02 -9.39 23.03
N ALA A 92 -8.01 -8.77 23.67
CA ALA A 92 -8.19 -7.54 24.45
C ALA A 92 -8.43 -6.29 23.58
N TYR A 93 -8.14 -6.35 22.27
CA TYR A 93 -8.17 -5.19 21.38
C TYR A 93 -9.36 -5.17 20.43
N ALA A 94 -10.10 -6.24 20.37
CA ALA A 94 -11.42 -6.44 19.80
C ALA A 94 -11.50 -6.70 18.27
N GLY A 95 -10.77 -5.99 17.42
CA GLY A 95 -10.84 -6.16 15.96
C GLY A 95 -9.87 -7.19 15.40
N ALA A 96 -9.89 -7.39 14.10
CA ALA A 96 -8.87 -8.15 13.36
C ALA A 96 -7.56 -7.38 13.32
N VAL A 97 -6.44 -8.10 13.16
CA VAL A 97 -5.14 -7.51 12.88
C VAL A 97 -4.92 -7.54 11.38
N ASN A 98 -4.67 -6.38 10.77
CA ASN A 98 -4.51 -6.26 9.33
C ASN A 98 -3.04 -6.28 8.93
N SER A 99 -2.17 -5.62 9.70
CA SER A 99 -0.76 -5.49 9.32
C SER A 99 0.18 -5.49 10.53
N LEU A 100 1.44 -5.83 10.27
CA LEU A 100 2.53 -5.91 11.24
C LEU A 100 3.79 -5.29 10.68
N ASP A 101 4.57 -4.63 11.54
CA ASP A 101 5.97 -4.31 11.22
C ASP A 101 6.85 -4.37 12.48
N VAL A 102 8.16 -4.58 12.28
CA VAL A 102 9.14 -4.74 13.35
C VAL A 102 10.30 -3.78 13.18
N SER A 103 10.63 -3.06 14.24
CA SER A 103 11.84 -2.24 14.32
C SER A 103 12.41 -2.23 15.73
N ASN A 104 13.74 -2.37 15.83
CA ASN A 104 14.49 -2.21 17.09
C ASN A 104 13.92 -3.02 18.26
N GLY A 105 13.55 -4.30 18.04
CA GLY A 105 13.01 -5.19 19.06
C GLY A 105 11.57 -4.86 19.49
N LYS A 106 10.84 -4.12 18.66
CA LYS A 106 9.43 -3.79 18.86
C LYS A 106 8.61 -4.22 17.64
N LEU A 107 7.51 -4.89 17.90
CA LEU A 107 6.49 -5.27 16.94
C LEU A 107 5.34 -4.28 17.04
N ALA A 108 4.99 -3.62 15.96
CA ALA A 108 3.78 -2.81 15.85
C ALA A 108 2.70 -3.60 15.09
N ALA A 109 1.46 -3.54 15.56
CA ALA A 109 0.32 -4.20 14.95
C ALA A 109 -0.80 -3.18 14.69
N ALA A 110 -1.30 -3.12 13.46
CA ALA A 110 -2.50 -2.38 13.10
C ALA A 110 -3.72 -3.27 13.36
N ILE A 111 -4.65 -2.77 14.17
CA ILE A 111 -5.84 -3.51 14.60
C ILE A 111 -7.07 -2.67 14.33
N GLU A 112 -7.98 -3.17 13.50
CA GLU A 112 -9.24 -2.51 13.24
C GLU A 112 -10.17 -2.51 14.46
N ALA A 113 -11.19 -1.66 14.46
CA ALA A 113 -12.26 -1.74 15.46
C ALA A 113 -13.25 -2.86 15.09
N LEU A 114 -14.08 -3.31 16.05
CA LEU A 114 -15.17 -4.27 15.76
C LEU A 114 -16.16 -3.74 14.73
N ASN A 115 -16.43 -2.44 14.77
CA ASN A 115 -17.10 -1.74 13.69
C ASN A 115 -16.01 -1.03 12.89
N LYS A 116 -15.78 -1.47 11.67
CA LYS A 116 -14.67 -0.99 10.81
C LYS A 116 -14.65 0.52 10.62
N GLN A 117 -15.81 1.18 10.68
CA GLN A 117 -15.93 2.63 10.56
C GLN A 117 -15.52 3.40 11.82
N ASP A 118 -15.28 2.71 12.93
CA ASP A 118 -14.74 3.33 14.14
C ASP A 118 -13.21 3.35 14.11
N ASN A 119 -12.62 4.24 14.88
CA ASN A 119 -11.17 4.34 14.99
C ASN A 119 -10.53 3.04 15.48
N GLY A 120 -9.54 2.58 14.74
CA GLY A 120 -8.70 1.43 15.09
C GLY A 120 -7.58 1.79 16.06
N LYS A 121 -6.64 0.86 16.21
CA LYS A 121 -5.54 0.98 17.16
C LYS A 121 -4.24 0.51 16.55
N VAL A 122 -3.14 1.09 17.04
CA VAL A 122 -1.81 0.47 16.94
C VAL A 122 -1.43 -0.03 18.32
N VAL A 123 -1.03 -1.30 18.39
CA VAL A 123 -0.50 -1.93 19.60
C VAL A 123 0.97 -2.27 19.35
N VAL A 124 1.83 -1.82 20.26
CA VAL A 124 3.26 -2.09 20.19
C VAL A 124 3.63 -3.10 21.29
N PHE A 125 4.30 -4.17 20.89
CA PHE A 125 4.82 -5.21 21.76
C PHE A 125 6.34 -5.25 21.72
N LYS A 126 6.98 -5.81 22.74
CA LYS A 126 8.37 -6.24 22.64
C LYS A 126 8.46 -7.56 21.85
N THR A 127 9.53 -7.75 21.09
CA THR A 127 9.71 -8.99 20.31
C THR A 127 10.32 -10.13 21.13
N ASP A 128 10.93 -9.85 22.29
CA ASP A 128 11.59 -10.85 23.13
C ASP A 128 10.62 -11.59 24.06
N ASP A 129 9.76 -10.87 24.78
CA ASP A 129 8.84 -11.41 25.78
C ASP A 129 7.34 -11.18 25.46
N TYR A 130 7.05 -10.48 24.34
CA TYR A 130 5.70 -10.15 23.82
C TYR A 130 4.87 -9.25 24.74
N SER A 131 5.50 -8.61 25.73
CA SER A 131 4.81 -7.67 26.60
C SER A 131 4.37 -6.43 25.84
N GLU A 132 3.16 -5.93 26.15
CA GLU A 132 2.64 -4.68 25.61
C GLU A 132 3.51 -3.49 26.07
N VAL A 133 3.91 -2.67 25.09
CA VAL A 133 4.65 -1.43 25.33
C VAL A 133 3.68 -0.24 25.30
N LYS A 134 2.77 -0.21 24.33
CA LYS A 134 1.88 0.93 24.09
C LYS A 134 0.69 0.52 23.27
N VAL A 135 -0.45 1.18 23.56
CA VAL A 135 -1.63 1.20 22.71
C VAL A 135 -1.95 2.64 22.37
N VAL A 136 -2.20 2.94 21.11
CA VAL A 136 -2.63 4.26 20.63
C VAL A 136 -3.82 4.11 19.68
N THR A 137 -4.71 5.11 19.67
CA THR A 137 -5.83 5.19 18.72
C THR A 137 -5.34 5.83 17.42
N VAL A 138 -5.74 5.27 16.28
CA VAL A 138 -5.47 5.76 14.92
C VAL A 138 -6.77 5.98 14.16
N GLY A 139 -6.75 6.18 12.85
CA GLY A 139 -7.97 6.34 12.04
C GLY A 139 -8.80 5.06 11.92
N ALA A 140 -9.91 5.14 11.18
CA ALA A 140 -10.78 4.00 10.92
C ALA A 140 -10.12 3.03 9.93
N LEU A 141 -10.25 1.75 10.17
CA LEU A 141 -9.68 0.67 9.36
C LEU A 141 -8.19 0.89 9.07
N PRO A 142 -7.30 0.80 10.08
CA PRO A 142 -5.86 0.82 9.83
C PRO A 142 -5.46 -0.49 9.13
N ASP A 143 -5.25 -0.41 7.82
CA ASP A 143 -4.98 -1.58 7.02
C ASP A 143 -3.49 -1.91 6.98
N MET A 144 -2.64 -0.94 6.72
CA MET A 144 -1.21 -1.15 6.64
C MET A 144 -0.45 -0.35 7.70
N ILE A 145 0.64 -0.92 8.22
CA ILE A 145 1.54 -0.29 9.20
C ILE A 145 3.00 -0.46 8.80
N THR A 146 3.82 0.56 9.00
CA THR A 146 5.27 0.47 8.79
C THR A 146 6.04 1.40 9.72
N TYR A 147 7.24 0.96 10.13
CA TYR A 147 8.23 1.83 10.79
C TYR A 147 9.03 2.63 9.75
N SER A 148 9.47 3.82 10.13
CA SER A 148 10.56 4.47 9.42
C SER A 148 11.89 3.74 9.68
N ASP A 149 12.84 3.80 8.73
CA ASP A 149 14.13 3.09 8.81
C ASP A 149 14.91 3.45 10.07
N ASP A 150 14.81 4.69 10.56
CA ASP A 150 15.43 5.15 11.79
C ASP A 150 14.68 4.70 13.06
N GLY A 151 13.51 4.08 12.93
CA GLY A 151 12.64 3.62 14.02
C GLY A 151 11.99 4.73 14.86
N ASN A 152 12.04 5.98 14.40
CA ASN A 152 11.49 7.12 15.14
C ASN A 152 10.00 7.32 14.91
N TYR A 153 9.48 6.81 13.80
CA TYR A 153 8.07 6.95 13.42
C TYR A 153 7.46 5.58 13.11
N ILE A 154 6.16 5.48 13.37
CA ILE A 154 5.28 4.44 12.83
C ILE A 154 4.21 5.18 12.02
N LEU A 155 3.94 4.71 10.80
CA LEU A 155 2.87 5.23 9.97
C LEU A 155 1.82 4.13 9.77
N THR A 156 0.53 4.52 9.77
CA THR A 156 -0.56 3.64 9.35
C THR A 156 -1.34 4.28 8.23
N ALA A 157 -1.64 3.50 7.19
CA ALA A 157 -2.69 3.81 6.25
C ALA A 157 -4.03 3.39 6.91
N ASN A 158 -4.95 4.34 7.02
CA ASN A 158 -6.27 4.09 7.57
C ASN A 158 -7.25 4.35 6.43
N GLU A 159 -7.79 3.29 5.85
CA GLU A 159 -8.60 3.36 4.65
C GLU A 159 -9.84 4.23 4.86
N GLY A 160 -10.55 4.03 5.98
CA GLY A 160 -11.78 4.74 6.22
C GLY A 160 -12.93 4.27 5.33
N GLU A 161 -12.98 2.97 5.00
CA GLU A 161 -14.05 2.38 4.20
C GLU A 161 -15.45 2.74 4.72
N PRO A 162 -16.41 3.03 3.83
CA PRO A 162 -17.79 3.26 4.21
C PRO A 162 -18.48 1.98 4.70
N SER A 163 -19.56 2.14 5.47
CA SER A 163 -20.45 1.03 5.76
C SER A 163 -21.16 0.56 4.49
N ASN A 164 -21.59 -0.70 4.47
CA ASN A 164 -22.21 -1.33 3.29
C ASN A 164 -23.41 -0.54 2.72
N ASP A 165 -24.09 0.23 3.55
CA ASP A 165 -25.21 1.11 3.17
C ASP A 165 -24.80 2.59 2.99
N TYR A 166 -23.51 2.94 3.13
CA TYR A 166 -22.96 4.30 3.10
C TYR A 166 -23.55 5.27 4.14
N THR A 167 -24.23 4.77 5.19
CA THR A 167 -24.76 5.64 6.26
C THR A 167 -23.67 6.10 7.23
N ASN A 168 -22.57 5.35 7.34
CA ASN A 168 -21.37 5.72 8.08
C ASN A 168 -20.17 5.63 7.11
N ASP A 169 -19.57 6.77 6.85
CA ASP A 169 -18.51 6.95 5.86
C ASP A 169 -17.42 7.83 6.52
N PRO A 170 -16.45 7.24 7.24
CA PRO A 170 -15.34 7.97 7.82
C PRO A 170 -14.36 8.44 6.74
N ALA A 171 -13.55 9.44 7.06
CA ALA A 171 -12.49 9.87 6.16
C ALA A 171 -11.29 8.93 6.26
N GLY A 172 -10.74 8.54 5.11
CA GLY A 172 -9.43 7.91 5.07
C GLY A 172 -8.33 8.88 5.47
N THR A 173 -7.33 8.37 6.18
CA THR A 173 -6.28 9.20 6.81
C THR A 173 -4.97 8.43 6.89
N VAL A 174 -3.86 9.14 7.16
CA VAL A 174 -2.61 8.53 7.58
C VAL A 174 -2.30 8.94 9.00
N SER A 175 -2.03 8.00 9.90
CA SER A 175 -1.55 8.33 11.24
C SER A 175 -0.04 8.30 11.28
N ILE A 176 0.59 9.36 11.80
CA ILE A 176 2.02 9.44 12.08
C ILE A 176 2.22 9.40 13.59
N ILE A 177 2.89 8.35 14.08
CA ILE A 177 3.10 8.06 15.48
C ILE A 177 4.58 8.27 15.81
N GLU A 178 4.89 9.20 16.70
CA GLU A 178 6.26 9.54 17.11
C GLU A 178 6.72 8.63 18.25
N VAL A 179 7.52 7.61 17.96
CA VAL A 179 7.96 6.58 18.91
C VAL A 179 8.65 7.20 20.13
N ASN A 180 9.55 8.17 19.89
CA ASN A 180 10.35 8.82 20.92
C ASN A 180 9.62 9.95 21.67
N ASN A 181 8.41 10.31 21.23
CA ASN A 181 7.53 11.27 21.89
C ASN A 181 6.34 10.58 22.56
N ASN A 182 6.62 9.53 23.34
CA ASN A 182 5.62 8.71 24.02
C ASN A 182 4.49 8.19 23.10
N TYR A 183 4.82 7.91 21.84
CA TYR A 183 3.88 7.48 20.80
C TYR A 183 2.76 8.50 20.53
N ALA A 184 3.10 9.79 20.52
CA ALA A 184 2.16 10.83 20.14
C ALA A 184 1.67 10.63 18.70
N VAL A 185 0.36 10.67 18.49
CA VAL A 185 -0.28 10.44 17.19
C VAL A 185 -0.66 11.77 16.56
N THR A 186 -0.34 11.95 15.29
CA THR A 186 -0.88 13.01 14.44
C THR A 186 -1.63 12.38 13.28
N THR A 187 -2.89 12.77 13.09
CA THR A 187 -3.68 12.34 11.93
C THR A 187 -3.47 13.32 10.78
N VAL A 188 -3.16 12.79 9.62
CA VAL A 188 -2.96 13.53 8.36
C VAL A 188 -4.12 13.17 7.43
N ASP A 189 -4.82 14.18 6.91
CA ASP A 189 -5.93 14.05 5.98
C ASP A 189 -5.62 14.70 4.62
N PHE A 190 -6.60 14.66 3.72
CA PHE A 190 -6.49 15.17 2.36
C PHE A 190 -7.23 16.50 2.13
N ALA A 191 -7.72 17.16 3.17
CA ALA A 191 -8.55 18.35 3.07
C ALA A 191 -7.86 19.54 2.33
N ALA A 192 -6.54 19.61 2.40
CA ALA A 192 -5.76 20.64 1.69
C ALA A 192 -5.88 20.56 0.14
N PHE A 193 -6.34 19.43 -0.40
CA PHE A 193 -6.45 19.18 -1.84
C PHE A 193 -7.86 19.33 -2.40
N VAL A 194 -8.87 19.59 -1.58
CA VAL A 194 -10.28 19.78 -2.01
C VAL A 194 -10.39 20.82 -3.14
N ALA A 195 -9.66 21.93 -3.02
CA ALA A 195 -9.67 22.99 -4.06
C ALA A 195 -9.04 22.54 -5.39
N GLN A 196 -8.32 21.43 -5.41
CA GLN A 196 -7.65 20.89 -6.59
C GLN A 196 -8.42 19.69 -7.20
N GLU A 197 -9.55 19.27 -6.62
CA GLU A 197 -10.30 18.09 -7.03
C GLU A 197 -10.52 18.02 -8.54
N ALA A 198 -11.05 19.09 -9.14
CA ALA A 198 -11.32 19.12 -10.58
C ALA A 198 -10.06 18.88 -11.43
N THR A 199 -8.92 19.44 -11.02
CA THR A 199 -7.64 19.26 -11.70
C THR A 199 -7.11 17.83 -11.54
N LEU A 200 -7.22 17.27 -10.34
CA LEU A 200 -6.79 15.91 -10.04
C LEU A 200 -7.66 14.88 -10.79
N LYS A 201 -8.98 15.09 -10.82
CA LYS A 201 -9.90 14.24 -11.60
C LYS A 201 -9.59 14.28 -13.10
N ALA A 202 -9.33 15.48 -13.65
CA ALA A 202 -8.94 15.62 -15.05
C ALA A 202 -7.63 14.91 -15.39
N ALA A 203 -6.74 14.72 -14.41
CA ALA A 203 -5.49 13.97 -14.53
C ALA A 203 -5.63 12.47 -14.27
N GLY A 204 -6.83 11.97 -13.91
CA GLY A 204 -7.14 10.56 -13.73
C GLY A 204 -7.28 10.09 -12.28
N LEU A 205 -7.31 11.02 -11.30
CA LEU A 205 -7.72 10.66 -9.94
C LEU A 205 -9.21 10.33 -9.93
N ARG A 206 -9.60 9.30 -9.21
CA ARG A 206 -10.99 8.88 -9.10
C ARG A 206 -11.58 9.40 -7.79
N VAL A 207 -12.72 10.09 -7.87
CA VAL A 207 -13.53 10.56 -6.74
C VAL A 207 -14.97 10.27 -7.12
N PHE A 208 -15.57 9.24 -6.55
CA PHE A 208 -16.84 8.68 -7.03
C PHE A 208 -17.73 8.10 -5.93
N GLY A 209 -17.33 8.15 -4.68
CA GLY A 209 -18.13 7.72 -3.53
C GLY A 209 -19.44 8.47 -3.40
N ILE A 210 -20.41 7.87 -2.72
CA ILE A 210 -21.73 8.48 -2.52
C ILE A 210 -21.60 9.79 -1.72
N GLY A 211 -22.19 10.85 -2.25
CA GLY A 211 -22.14 12.19 -1.64
C GLY A 211 -21.02 13.08 -2.14
N ASN A 212 -20.14 12.58 -3.03
CA ASN A 212 -19.08 13.35 -3.68
C ASN A 212 -18.21 14.16 -2.67
N ASN A 213 -17.77 13.53 -1.60
CA ASN A 213 -16.93 14.16 -0.61
C ASN A 213 -15.48 13.74 -0.81
N PHE A 214 -14.67 14.63 -1.39
CA PHE A 214 -13.26 14.37 -1.71
C PHE A 214 -12.47 13.76 -0.56
N VAL A 215 -12.63 14.30 0.67
CA VAL A 215 -11.82 13.86 1.82
C VAL A 215 -12.21 12.46 2.27
N LYS A 216 -13.51 12.15 2.24
CA LYS A 216 -14.00 10.83 2.63
C LYS A 216 -13.75 9.76 1.57
N ASP A 217 -13.66 10.19 0.30
CA ASP A 217 -13.44 9.29 -0.82
C ASP A 217 -11.98 8.86 -0.99
N MET A 218 -11.04 9.53 -0.30
CA MET A 218 -9.64 9.13 -0.29
C MET A 218 -9.44 7.94 0.65
N GLU A 219 -9.02 6.80 0.11
CA GLU A 219 -8.78 5.55 0.83
C GLU A 219 -7.29 5.18 0.75
N PRO A 220 -6.49 5.53 1.79
CA PRO A 220 -5.08 5.15 1.88
C PRO A 220 -4.93 3.65 2.12
N GLU A 221 -4.11 2.98 1.30
CA GLU A 221 -3.93 1.52 1.30
C GLU A 221 -2.57 1.11 1.87
N TYR A 222 -1.51 1.42 1.18
CA TYR A 222 -0.17 0.95 1.51
C TYR A 222 0.84 2.11 1.58
N ILE A 223 1.91 1.95 2.40
CA ILE A 223 2.91 2.99 2.65
C ILE A 223 4.32 2.47 2.39
N THR A 224 5.13 3.27 1.70
CA THR A 224 6.58 3.12 1.68
C THR A 224 7.24 4.40 2.15
N ILE A 225 8.39 4.30 2.83
CA ILE A 225 9.10 5.44 3.42
C ILE A 225 10.50 5.52 2.81
N SER A 226 11.00 6.75 2.59
CA SER A 226 12.38 6.97 2.14
C SER A 226 13.41 6.51 3.17
N GLY A 227 14.56 6.01 2.71
CA GLY A 227 15.64 5.54 3.59
C GLY A 227 16.20 6.60 4.54
N ASP A 228 15.96 7.90 4.26
CA ASP A 228 16.28 9.00 5.17
C ASP A 228 15.15 9.32 6.17
N SER A 229 14.07 8.54 6.18
CA SER A 229 12.91 8.64 7.07
C SER A 229 12.14 9.99 7.00
N LYS A 230 12.24 10.72 5.87
CA LYS A 230 11.62 12.06 5.75
C LYS A 230 10.38 12.10 4.89
N THR A 231 10.27 11.21 3.93
CA THR A 231 9.18 11.19 2.96
C THR A 231 8.47 9.85 2.98
N ALA A 232 7.15 9.87 2.98
CA ALA A 232 6.34 8.68 2.73
C ALA A 232 5.54 8.84 1.44
N TRP A 233 5.31 7.71 0.74
CA TRP A 233 4.37 7.60 -0.36
C TRP A 233 3.30 6.60 0.04
N VAL A 234 2.07 6.95 -0.25
CA VAL A 234 0.87 6.21 0.15
C VAL A 234 0.03 5.95 -1.09
N THR A 235 -0.28 4.70 -1.36
CA THR A 235 -1.22 4.35 -2.42
C THR A 235 -2.64 4.75 -2.02
N LEU A 236 -3.40 5.20 -3.01
CA LEU A 236 -4.83 5.49 -2.95
C LEU A 236 -5.46 4.62 -4.02
N GLN A 237 -5.74 3.36 -3.67
CA GLN A 237 -6.03 2.28 -4.63
C GLN A 237 -7.25 2.62 -5.48
N GLU A 238 -8.42 2.75 -4.88
CA GLU A 238 -9.68 3.04 -5.59
C GLU A 238 -9.63 4.42 -6.26
N ASN A 239 -8.86 5.35 -5.68
CA ASN A 239 -8.70 6.69 -6.26
C ASN A 239 -7.70 6.74 -7.42
N ASN A 240 -6.99 5.63 -7.71
CA ASN A 240 -6.00 5.57 -8.79
C ASN A 240 -4.91 6.65 -8.66
N GLY A 241 -4.33 6.76 -7.48
CA GLY A 241 -3.35 7.80 -7.17
C GLY A 241 -2.30 7.39 -6.15
N ILE A 242 -1.29 8.24 -5.97
CA ILE A 242 -0.29 8.12 -4.92
C ILE A 242 -0.19 9.47 -4.20
N ALA A 243 -0.30 9.46 -2.87
CA ALA A 243 -0.04 10.63 -2.05
C ALA A 243 1.41 10.66 -1.58
N LYS A 244 1.98 11.87 -1.49
CA LYS A 244 3.30 12.11 -0.90
C LYS A 244 3.15 12.88 0.40
N ILE A 245 3.80 12.39 1.45
CA ILE A 245 3.77 12.98 2.79
C ILE A 245 5.17 13.43 3.20
N ASP A 246 5.31 14.63 3.72
CA ASP A 246 6.47 15.05 4.46
C ASP A 246 6.26 14.68 5.95
N ILE A 247 7.09 13.76 6.46
CA ILE A 247 6.94 13.20 7.80
C ILE A 247 7.22 14.24 8.89
N ALA A 248 8.16 15.14 8.66
CA ALA A 248 8.53 16.16 9.65
C ALA A 248 7.44 17.22 9.85
N SER A 249 6.86 17.72 8.77
CA SER A 249 5.73 18.65 8.82
C SER A 249 4.38 17.96 9.03
N LYS A 250 4.32 16.63 8.88
CA LYS A 250 3.11 15.80 9.02
C LYS A 250 1.98 16.28 8.10
N THR A 251 2.32 16.49 6.82
CA THR A 251 1.39 16.99 5.81
C THR A 251 1.49 16.22 4.50
N VAL A 252 0.34 16.05 3.83
CA VAL A 252 0.33 15.64 2.42
C VAL A 252 0.86 16.82 1.60
N THR A 253 1.92 16.61 0.83
CA THR A 253 2.52 17.63 -0.02
C THR A 253 2.05 17.57 -1.46
N ASN A 254 1.72 16.37 -1.94
CA ASN A 254 1.28 16.13 -3.31
C ASN A 254 0.32 14.94 -3.38
N ILE A 255 -0.57 14.95 -4.37
CA ILE A 255 -1.30 13.79 -4.85
C ILE A 255 -0.96 13.64 -6.34
N PHE A 256 -0.55 12.44 -6.74
CA PHE A 256 -0.17 12.09 -8.10
C PHE A 256 -1.22 11.14 -8.69
N PRO A 257 -2.16 11.64 -9.51
CA PRO A 257 -3.04 10.77 -10.30
C PRO A 257 -2.22 9.94 -11.28
N LEU A 258 -2.56 8.66 -11.44
CA LEU A 258 -1.80 7.75 -12.30
C LEU A 258 -2.25 7.76 -13.76
N GLY A 259 -3.38 8.43 -14.06
CA GLY A 259 -3.95 8.40 -15.41
C GLY A 259 -4.48 7.02 -15.77
N PHE A 260 -4.47 6.69 -17.06
CA PHE A 260 -5.06 5.45 -17.58
C PHE A 260 -4.16 4.79 -18.61
N LYS A 261 -4.18 3.46 -18.66
CA LYS A 261 -3.52 2.67 -19.69
C LYS A 261 -4.44 2.49 -20.88
N ASP A 262 -4.03 2.95 -22.05
CA ASP A 262 -4.81 2.81 -23.28
C ASP A 262 -4.55 1.43 -23.92
N TYR A 263 -5.57 0.58 -23.93
CA TYR A 263 -5.53 -0.75 -24.55
C TYR A 263 -5.82 -0.74 -26.06
N ASN A 264 -6.14 0.42 -26.63
CA ASN A 264 -6.32 0.58 -28.07
C ASN A 264 -4.99 0.79 -28.85
N THR A 265 -3.90 0.33 -28.29
CA THR A 265 -2.55 0.39 -28.89
C THR A 265 -1.97 -1.01 -29.04
N ASN A 266 -1.01 -1.18 -29.98
CA ASN A 266 -0.38 -2.48 -30.20
C ASN A 266 0.46 -2.93 -28.99
N ASP A 267 1.10 -1.99 -28.30
CA ASP A 267 2.01 -2.27 -27.17
C ASP A 267 1.23 -2.69 -25.91
N ASN A 268 -0.06 -2.37 -25.86
CA ASN A 268 -0.95 -2.66 -24.74
C ASN A 268 -2.08 -3.64 -25.12
N ALA A 269 -1.90 -4.46 -26.16
CA ALA A 269 -2.89 -5.45 -26.53
C ALA A 269 -3.16 -6.42 -25.36
N ILE A 270 -4.45 -6.74 -25.12
CA ILE A 270 -4.88 -7.66 -24.06
C ILE A 270 -5.85 -8.71 -24.59
N ASP A 271 -5.98 -9.80 -23.84
CA ASP A 271 -7.02 -10.81 -23.99
C ASP A 271 -8.17 -10.47 -23.03
N VAL A 272 -9.35 -10.15 -23.56
CA VAL A 272 -10.50 -9.64 -22.78
C VAL A 272 -11.63 -10.64 -22.60
N SER A 273 -11.52 -11.83 -23.22
CA SER A 273 -12.59 -12.82 -23.19
C SER A 273 -12.10 -14.19 -22.75
N ASP A 274 -12.81 -14.76 -21.79
CA ASP A 274 -12.69 -16.18 -21.39
C ASP A 274 -13.64 -17.11 -22.17
N LEU A 275 -14.37 -16.60 -23.17
CA LEU A 275 -15.36 -17.32 -23.97
C LEU A 275 -15.18 -17.17 -25.50
N ASP A 276 -14.02 -16.70 -25.96
CA ASP A 276 -13.72 -16.65 -27.39
C ASP A 276 -13.16 -17.99 -27.94
N GLY A 277 -12.95 -18.97 -27.05
CA GLY A 277 -12.45 -20.29 -27.39
C GLY A 277 -10.91 -20.38 -27.54
N THR A 278 -10.20 -19.31 -27.23
CA THR A 278 -8.73 -19.22 -27.31
C THR A 278 -8.14 -18.74 -25.97
N VAL A 279 -6.85 -19.00 -25.78
CA VAL A 279 -6.08 -18.48 -24.64
C VAL A 279 -4.96 -17.62 -25.19
N GLY A 280 -4.84 -16.39 -24.71
CA GLY A 280 -3.84 -15.43 -25.18
C GLY A 280 -4.21 -14.79 -26.52
N SER A 281 -5.48 -14.54 -26.75
CA SER A 281 -6.01 -13.81 -27.92
C SER A 281 -5.79 -12.30 -27.76
N PHE A 282 -4.52 -11.88 -27.77
CA PHE A 282 -4.17 -10.47 -27.57
C PHE A 282 -4.60 -9.60 -28.75
N ALA A 283 -5.45 -8.61 -28.49
CA ALA A 283 -5.92 -7.65 -29.47
C ALA A 283 -6.02 -6.24 -28.87
N LYS A 284 -6.18 -5.24 -29.74
CA LYS A 284 -6.48 -3.86 -29.33
C LYS A 284 -7.98 -3.74 -29.05
N TRP A 285 -8.27 -3.10 -27.93
CA TRP A 285 -9.64 -2.88 -27.48
C TRP A 285 -9.88 -1.41 -27.14
N PRO A 286 -11.01 -0.83 -27.49
CA PRO A 286 -11.34 0.54 -27.16
C PRO A 286 -11.76 0.65 -25.68
N VAL A 287 -10.80 0.40 -24.79
CA VAL A 287 -10.99 0.44 -23.33
C VAL A 287 -9.72 0.96 -22.70
N LYS A 288 -9.87 1.66 -21.59
CA LYS A 288 -8.77 2.14 -20.75
C LYS A 288 -8.68 1.33 -19.46
N GLY A 289 -7.47 1.02 -19.01
CA GLY A 289 -7.22 0.39 -17.72
C GLY A 289 -6.93 1.41 -16.64
N ILE A 290 -7.48 1.20 -15.47
CA ILE A 290 -7.18 1.92 -14.25
C ILE A 290 -6.08 1.14 -13.53
N TYR A 291 -5.06 1.82 -13.01
CA TYR A 291 -3.93 1.12 -12.37
C TYR A 291 -4.30 0.55 -11.01
N MET A 292 -5.03 1.28 -10.19
CA MET A 292 -5.48 0.87 -8.84
C MET A 292 -4.33 0.27 -8.02
N PRO A 293 -3.35 1.08 -7.61
CA PRO A 293 -2.15 0.59 -6.92
C PRO A 293 -2.49 0.14 -5.50
N ASP A 294 -2.30 -1.14 -5.19
CA ASP A 294 -2.35 -1.69 -3.86
C ASP A 294 -0.98 -1.53 -3.17
N ALA A 295 -0.18 -2.56 -3.08
CA ALA A 295 1.13 -2.50 -2.45
C ALA A 295 2.11 -1.59 -3.20
N ILE A 296 2.96 -0.87 -2.45
CA ILE A 296 3.98 0.03 -2.98
C ILE A 296 5.34 -0.25 -2.34
N SER A 297 6.39 -0.21 -3.13
CA SER A 297 7.77 -0.29 -2.67
C SER A 297 8.63 0.80 -3.30
N LEU A 298 9.57 1.30 -2.53
CA LEU A 298 10.53 2.33 -2.96
C LEU A 298 11.87 1.69 -3.32
N PHE A 299 12.44 2.13 -4.42
CA PHE A 299 13.84 1.91 -4.78
C PHE A 299 14.51 3.25 -5.09
N GLU A 300 15.61 3.54 -4.43
CA GLU A 300 16.38 4.77 -4.69
C GLU A 300 17.62 4.46 -5.51
N TYR A 301 17.77 5.16 -6.63
CA TYR A 301 18.96 5.07 -7.47
C TYR A 301 19.50 6.45 -7.81
N ASN A 302 20.76 6.70 -7.45
CA ASN A 302 21.43 8.01 -7.63
C ASN A 302 20.62 9.18 -7.04
N GLY A 303 19.97 8.99 -5.88
CA GLY A 303 19.17 10.00 -5.22
C GLY A 303 17.81 10.29 -5.89
N ILE A 304 17.40 9.46 -6.84
CA ILE A 304 16.08 9.52 -7.48
C ILE A 304 15.22 8.38 -6.92
N PRO A 305 14.06 8.70 -6.34
CA PRO A 305 13.12 7.67 -5.89
C PRO A 305 12.36 7.09 -7.09
N TYR A 306 12.28 5.77 -7.14
CA TYR A 306 11.43 5.00 -8.06
C TYR A 306 10.42 4.23 -7.23
N LEU A 307 9.16 4.36 -7.58
CA LEU A 307 8.06 3.67 -6.92
C LEU A 307 7.62 2.49 -7.79
N PHE A 308 7.49 1.32 -7.17
CA PHE A 308 6.95 0.11 -7.78
C PHE A 308 5.63 -0.21 -7.10
N THR A 309 4.57 -0.36 -7.87
CA THR A 309 3.26 -0.72 -7.37
C THR A 309 2.82 -2.06 -7.90
N ALA A 310 2.25 -2.89 -7.04
CA ALA A 310 1.43 -4.01 -7.45
C ALA A 310 0.01 -3.47 -7.67
N ASN A 311 -0.47 -3.52 -8.90
CA ASN A 311 -1.79 -3.00 -9.21
C ASN A 311 -2.81 -4.12 -9.10
N GLU A 312 -3.77 -3.96 -8.23
CA GLU A 312 -4.90 -4.86 -8.03
C GLU A 312 -6.19 -4.18 -8.50
N GLY A 313 -7.00 -4.87 -9.27
CA GLY A 313 -8.24 -4.31 -9.81
C GLY A 313 -9.39 -4.43 -8.82
N ASP A 314 -9.26 -3.96 -7.61
CA ASP A 314 -10.34 -3.95 -6.64
C ASP A 314 -11.36 -2.85 -6.94
N ALA A 315 -12.63 -3.18 -6.85
CA ALA A 315 -13.74 -2.27 -7.13
C ALA A 315 -14.64 -2.17 -5.91
N ARG A 316 -15.16 -0.98 -5.63
CA ARG A 316 -16.10 -0.81 -4.52
C ARG A 316 -17.38 -1.61 -4.76
N GLU A 317 -17.60 -2.61 -3.90
CA GLU A 317 -18.76 -3.50 -3.95
C GLU A 317 -19.55 -3.46 -2.64
N TYR A 318 -20.26 -2.35 -2.43
CA TYR A 318 -21.17 -2.15 -1.30
C TYR A 318 -22.62 -2.31 -1.74
N ALA A 319 -23.53 -2.61 -0.82
CA ALA A 319 -24.97 -2.70 -1.15
C ALA A 319 -25.51 -1.40 -1.75
N ALA A 320 -24.98 -0.25 -1.32
CA ALA A 320 -25.36 1.06 -1.83
C ALA A 320 -24.61 1.49 -3.10
N LEU A 321 -23.41 0.93 -3.35
CA LEU A 321 -22.58 1.29 -4.51
C LEU A 321 -21.88 0.03 -5.05
N THR A 322 -22.35 -0.46 -6.20
CA THR A 322 -21.68 -1.54 -6.93
C THR A 322 -21.06 -0.96 -8.20
N GLU A 323 -19.74 -0.86 -8.19
CA GLU A 323 -18.98 -0.23 -9.26
C GLU A 323 -18.82 -1.13 -10.49
N ALA A 324 -18.43 -2.39 -10.29
CA ALA A 324 -18.09 -3.28 -11.38
C ALA A 324 -19.31 -3.71 -12.21
N LYS A 325 -19.24 -3.51 -13.54
CA LYS A 325 -20.25 -3.93 -14.49
C LYS A 325 -19.63 -4.63 -15.69
N ARG A 326 -20.35 -5.62 -16.22
CA ARG A 326 -19.97 -6.24 -17.50
C ARG A 326 -20.29 -5.29 -18.65
N VAL A 327 -19.35 -5.14 -19.60
CA VAL A 327 -19.54 -4.28 -20.80
C VAL A 327 -20.86 -4.61 -21.52
N LYS A 328 -21.26 -5.89 -21.59
CA LYS A 328 -22.54 -6.26 -22.23
C LYS A 328 -23.78 -5.64 -21.58
N SER A 329 -23.71 -5.23 -20.32
CA SER A 329 -24.82 -4.61 -19.57
C SER A 329 -24.82 -3.08 -19.65
N LEU A 330 -23.78 -2.45 -20.18
CA LEU A 330 -23.68 -0.99 -20.29
C LEU A 330 -24.43 -0.46 -21.52
N SER A 331 -24.87 0.79 -21.49
CA SER A 331 -25.19 1.58 -22.68
C SER A 331 -23.88 2.15 -23.21
N LEU A 332 -23.59 2.01 -24.49
CA LEU A 332 -22.39 2.56 -25.13
C LEU A 332 -22.84 3.59 -26.16
N ASP A 333 -22.22 4.76 -26.17
CA ASP A 333 -22.47 5.79 -27.19
C ASP A 333 -22.17 5.25 -28.58
N LEU A 334 -23.12 5.41 -29.53
CA LEU A 334 -22.97 4.85 -30.86
C LEU A 334 -22.08 5.68 -31.78
N VAL A 335 -21.72 6.90 -31.39
CA VAL A 335 -20.74 7.72 -32.10
C VAL A 335 -19.32 7.29 -31.70
N ALA A 336 -19.08 7.13 -30.41
CA ALA A 336 -17.81 6.64 -29.89
C ALA A 336 -17.60 5.14 -30.23
N PHE A 337 -18.67 4.33 -30.14
CA PHE A 337 -18.63 2.88 -30.38
C PHE A 337 -19.61 2.45 -31.47
N PRO A 338 -19.39 2.76 -32.75
CA PRO A 338 -20.34 2.42 -33.84
C PRO A 338 -20.52 0.89 -34.00
N ASN A 339 -19.66 0.07 -33.42
CA ASN A 339 -19.74 -1.38 -33.38
C ASN A 339 -20.15 -1.94 -32.00
N ALA A 340 -20.82 -1.13 -31.15
CA ALA A 340 -21.21 -1.48 -29.79
C ALA A 340 -21.86 -2.87 -29.68
N ALA A 341 -22.78 -3.22 -30.62
CA ALA A 341 -23.42 -4.53 -30.62
C ALA A 341 -22.43 -5.70 -30.71
N THR A 342 -21.33 -5.54 -31.46
CA THR A 342 -20.28 -6.54 -31.60
C THR A 342 -19.39 -6.57 -30.35
N LEU A 343 -18.98 -5.41 -29.83
CA LEU A 343 -18.16 -5.30 -28.62
C LEU A 343 -18.83 -5.95 -27.40
N LYS A 344 -20.14 -5.90 -27.32
CA LYS A 344 -20.96 -6.49 -26.23
C LYS A 344 -21.15 -8.01 -26.31
N LEU A 345 -20.63 -8.70 -27.34
CA LEU A 345 -20.66 -10.15 -27.40
C LEU A 345 -19.72 -10.78 -26.36
N ASP A 346 -20.10 -11.94 -25.80
CA ASP A 346 -19.29 -12.64 -24.80
C ASP A 346 -17.91 -13.05 -25.33
N ALA A 347 -17.80 -13.37 -26.62
CA ALA A 347 -16.52 -13.66 -27.27
C ALA A 347 -15.68 -12.39 -27.63
N GLN A 348 -16.14 -11.21 -27.23
CA GLN A 348 -15.46 -9.93 -27.39
C GLN A 348 -15.30 -9.30 -25.99
N MET A 349 -15.59 -8.02 -25.82
CA MET A 349 -15.49 -7.33 -24.52
C MET A 349 -16.67 -7.60 -23.58
N GLY A 350 -17.74 -8.26 -24.01
CA GLY A 350 -19.00 -8.37 -23.27
C GLY A 350 -18.87 -8.89 -21.85
N ARG A 351 -17.86 -9.75 -21.59
CA ARG A 351 -17.56 -10.29 -20.26
C ARG A 351 -16.53 -9.50 -19.47
N LEU A 352 -15.86 -8.53 -20.06
CA LEU A 352 -14.93 -7.67 -19.34
C LEU A 352 -15.68 -6.88 -18.26
N ASN A 353 -15.15 -6.86 -17.04
CA ASN A 353 -15.61 -5.96 -15.99
C ASN A 353 -14.95 -4.60 -16.16
N VAL A 354 -15.78 -3.56 -16.07
CA VAL A 354 -15.36 -2.16 -16.11
C VAL A 354 -16.10 -1.37 -15.03
N THR A 355 -15.59 -0.20 -14.68
CA THR A 355 -16.28 0.72 -13.79
C THR A 355 -17.53 1.31 -14.47
N ASN A 356 -18.57 1.56 -13.69
CA ASN A 356 -19.74 2.33 -14.11
C ASN A 356 -19.76 3.75 -13.53
N THR A 357 -18.67 4.16 -12.89
CA THR A 357 -18.56 5.47 -12.22
C THR A 357 -17.79 6.50 -13.04
N MET A 358 -17.24 6.07 -14.18
CA MET A 358 -16.49 6.92 -15.13
C MET A 358 -16.77 6.46 -16.55
N GLY A 359 -16.59 7.38 -17.51
CA GLY A 359 -16.68 7.04 -18.94
C GLY A 359 -17.87 7.62 -19.67
N ASP A 360 -18.89 8.08 -18.97
CA ASP A 360 -19.96 8.95 -19.47
C ASP A 360 -19.44 10.39 -19.34
N THR A 361 -18.95 10.97 -20.43
CA THR A 361 -18.21 12.25 -20.41
C THR A 361 -19.09 13.46 -20.63
N ASP A 362 -20.28 13.29 -21.18
CA ASP A 362 -21.26 14.36 -21.44
C ASP A 362 -22.51 14.25 -20.55
N SER A 363 -22.58 13.20 -19.73
CA SER A 363 -23.64 12.95 -18.74
C SER A 363 -25.02 12.69 -19.37
N ASP A 364 -25.06 12.00 -20.50
CA ASP A 364 -26.32 11.65 -21.18
C ASP A 364 -26.83 10.23 -20.85
N GLY A 365 -26.02 9.43 -20.11
CA GLY A 365 -26.36 8.13 -19.56
C GLY A 365 -25.82 6.95 -20.38
N ASP A 366 -25.00 7.20 -21.37
CA ASP A 366 -24.20 6.16 -22.03
C ASP A 366 -22.69 6.44 -21.95
N PHE A 367 -21.86 5.45 -22.28
CA PHE A 367 -20.42 5.51 -22.07
C PHE A 367 -19.70 5.87 -23.37
N ASP A 368 -18.86 6.92 -23.34
CA ASP A 368 -18.08 7.45 -24.46
C ASP A 368 -16.65 6.90 -24.51
N VAL A 369 -16.12 6.37 -23.41
CA VAL A 369 -14.74 5.88 -23.25
C VAL A 369 -14.67 4.62 -22.43
#